data_f879c426b61d71132b555c92b4a97864
#
_entry.id   f879c426b61d71132b555c92b4a97864
#
_cell.length_a   1.000
_cell.length_b   1.000
_cell.length_c   1.000
_cell.angle_alpha   90.00
_cell.angle_beta   90.00
_cell.angle_gamma   90.00
#
_symmetry.space_group_name_H-M   'P 1'
#
loop_
_entity.id
_entity.type
_entity.pdbx_description
1 polymer ?
#
loop_
_entity_poly.entity_id
_entity_poly.type
_entity_poly.pdbx_seq_one_letter_code
_entity_poly.pdbx_strand_id
1 'polypeptide(L)'
;MIEHDAAFAENRRQFYENHYRVAEPIDPWHAYAQDVVHTTTKTWFHDFGKARGGRVLNAGSGGSDYGIDEPMIHMDLTAERVAKLPNSIVGDVSNILVDDSSFDVVLCVGSVLNYGNPILVIREFQRVLRPGGLLIMEYERSSSPDYWSVHGASAACVRVETFYGRVKTQLWAYGDEFIDGLLTIHAFRKLAEIRFHGLSSLALALTGSPRLATHCVIGDKILTNHWPIRCLASNRMLAVEKLAHQ
;
A
#
# COMPACT_ATOMS: atom_id res chain seq x y z
N MET A 1 -8.54 7.92 -18.45
CA MET A 1 -7.62 8.90 -17.87
C MET A 1 -8.02 9.03 -16.41
N ILE A 2 -7.14 8.68 -15.46
CA ILE A 2 -7.42 8.92 -14.04
C ILE A 2 -7.24 10.44 -13.89
N GLU A 3 -8.34 11.19 -13.92
CA GLU A 3 -8.28 12.59 -13.55
C GLU A 3 -7.80 12.65 -12.11
N HIS A 4 -6.71 13.38 -11.90
CA HIS A 4 -6.28 13.75 -10.57
C HIS A 4 -7.32 14.74 -10.06
N ASP A 5 -8.36 14.20 -9.48
CA ASP A 5 -9.39 14.99 -8.86
C ASP A 5 -8.81 15.61 -7.58
N ALA A 6 -8.42 16.88 -7.66
CA ALA A 6 -7.95 17.64 -6.51
C ALA A 6 -8.99 17.61 -5.37
N ALA A 7 -10.27 17.52 -5.73
CA ALA A 7 -11.36 17.30 -4.79
C ALA A 7 -11.27 15.92 -4.10
N PHE A 8 -10.80 14.89 -4.80
CA PHE A 8 -10.61 13.57 -4.18
C PHE A 8 -9.48 13.60 -3.15
N ALA A 9 -8.34 14.23 -3.46
CA ALA A 9 -7.22 14.37 -2.52
C ALA A 9 -7.61 15.20 -1.29
N GLU A 10 -8.31 16.32 -1.49
CA GLU A 10 -8.80 17.16 -0.39
C GLU A 10 -9.85 16.45 0.47
N ASN A 11 -10.80 15.76 -0.14
CA ASN A 11 -11.78 14.94 0.59
C ASN A 11 -11.09 13.85 1.43
N ARG A 12 -9.97 13.31 0.94
CA ARG A 12 -9.15 12.34 1.67
C ARG A 12 -8.47 12.95 2.87
N ARG A 13 -7.84 14.10 2.71
CA ARG A 13 -7.21 14.82 3.81
C ARG A 13 -8.23 15.08 4.91
N GLN A 14 -9.37 15.67 4.56
CA GLN A 14 -10.47 15.97 5.50
C GLN A 14 -11.02 14.70 6.14
N PHE A 15 -11.16 13.60 5.38
CA PHE A 15 -11.60 12.31 5.93
C PHE A 15 -10.65 11.82 7.03
N TYR A 16 -9.34 11.78 6.77
CA TYR A 16 -8.37 11.31 7.76
C TYR A 16 -8.22 12.28 8.94
N GLU A 17 -8.26 13.59 8.73
CA GLU A 17 -8.26 14.58 9.80
C GLU A 17 -9.45 14.40 10.75
N ASN A 18 -10.64 14.12 10.21
CA ASN A 18 -11.86 13.95 11.00
C ASN A 18 -11.96 12.58 11.68
N HIS A 19 -11.36 11.53 11.13
CA HIS A 19 -11.53 10.15 11.60
C HIS A 19 -10.25 9.55 12.22
N TYR A 20 -9.16 10.29 12.26
CA TYR A 20 -7.90 9.83 12.86
C TYR A 20 -8.02 9.33 14.30
N ARG A 21 -8.94 9.89 15.07
CA ARG A 21 -9.12 9.61 16.51
C ARG A 21 -9.99 8.40 16.81
N VAL A 22 -10.58 7.78 15.81
CA VAL A 22 -11.42 6.60 16.00
C VAL A 22 -10.53 5.37 16.04
N ALA A 23 -9.83 5.17 17.15
CA ALA A 23 -9.20 3.90 17.48
C ALA A 23 -10.30 2.90 17.87
N GLU A 24 -11.07 2.40 16.91
CA GLU A 24 -11.90 1.23 17.13
C GLU A 24 -11.00 -0.01 17.25
N PRO A 25 -11.41 -1.01 18.05
CA PRO A 25 -10.72 -2.29 18.07
C PRO A 25 -10.65 -2.84 16.63
N ILE A 26 -9.43 -3.08 16.16
CA ILE A 26 -9.23 -3.67 14.84
C ILE A 26 -9.80 -5.08 14.86
N ASP A 27 -10.71 -5.38 13.94
CA ASP A 27 -11.21 -6.73 13.83
C ASP A 27 -10.08 -7.69 13.36
N PRO A 28 -10.21 -9.01 13.63
CA PRO A 28 -9.15 -9.95 13.34
C PRO A 28 -8.79 -10.08 11.85
N TRP A 29 -9.70 -9.71 10.94
CA TRP A 29 -9.42 -9.72 9.50
C TRP A 29 -8.45 -8.59 9.11
N HIS A 30 -8.71 -7.36 9.57
CA HIS A 30 -7.80 -6.24 9.39
C HIS A 30 -6.49 -6.40 10.19
N ALA A 31 -6.57 -7.00 11.40
CA ALA A 31 -5.38 -7.30 12.19
C ALA A 31 -4.42 -8.24 11.46
N TYR A 32 -4.94 -9.22 10.73
CA TYR A 32 -4.13 -10.09 9.88
C TYR A 32 -3.42 -9.32 8.76
N ALA A 33 -4.14 -8.41 8.07
CA ALA A 33 -3.53 -7.57 7.05
C ALA A 33 -2.38 -6.73 7.62
N GLN A 34 -2.60 -6.10 8.77
CA GLN A 34 -1.57 -5.31 9.46
C GLN A 34 -0.35 -6.16 9.84
N ASP A 35 -0.56 -7.36 10.38
CA ASP A 35 0.51 -8.30 10.73
C ASP A 35 1.34 -8.69 9.50
N VAL A 36 0.69 -9.03 8.38
CA VAL A 36 1.36 -9.37 7.13
C VAL A 36 2.17 -8.18 6.60
N VAL A 37 1.55 -7.00 6.52
CA VAL A 37 2.23 -5.79 6.04
C VAL A 37 3.42 -5.46 6.90
N HIS A 38 3.25 -5.44 8.23
CA HIS A 38 4.31 -5.11 9.18
C HIS A 38 5.48 -6.09 9.10
N THR A 39 5.18 -7.39 9.20
CA THR A 39 6.20 -8.44 9.20
C THR A 39 6.95 -8.50 7.87
N THR A 40 6.22 -8.39 6.74
CA THR A 40 6.83 -8.44 5.42
C THR A 40 7.68 -7.20 5.15
N THR A 41 7.21 -6.01 5.51
CA THR A 41 7.97 -4.76 5.36
C THR A 41 9.28 -4.83 6.13
N LYS A 42 9.24 -5.27 7.39
CA LYS A 42 10.44 -5.46 8.21
C LYS A 42 11.41 -6.47 7.61
N THR A 43 10.89 -7.63 7.19
CA THR A 43 11.71 -8.71 6.59
C THR A 43 12.37 -8.22 5.30
N TRP A 44 11.61 -7.64 4.37
CA TRP A 44 12.15 -7.17 3.10
C TRP A 44 13.07 -5.96 3.24
N PHE A 45 12.81 -5.10 4.22
CA PHE A 45 13.77 -4.06 4.56
C PHE A 45 15.10 -4.66 5.03
N HIS A 46 15.07 -5.67 5.89
CA HIS A 46 16.28 -6.36 6.35
C HIS A 46 17.00 -7.05 5.18
N ASP A 47 16.28 -7.78 4.34
CA ASP A 47 16.87 -8.61 3.29
C ASP A 47 17.39 -7.80 2.10
N PHE A 48 16.65 -6.75 1.72
CA PHE A 48 16.94 -5.97 0.52
C PHE A 48 17.32 -4.51 0.81
N GLY A 49 16.81 -3.90 1.88
CA GLY A 49 16.94 -2.47 2.16
C GLY A 49 18.20 -2.12 2.92
N LYS A 50 18.52 -2.86 3.97
CA LYS A 50 19.60 -2.53 4.92
C LYS A 50 20.98 -2.35 4.25
N ALA A 51 21.28 -3.15 3.24
CA ALA A 51 22.55 -3.07 2.50
C ALA A 51 22.63 -1.87 1.53
N ARG A 52 21.53 -1.16 1.29
CA ARG A 52 21.47 -0.05 0.31
C ARG A 52 21.84 1.31 0.88
N GLY A 53 21.84 1.44 2.20
CA GLY A 53 22.17 2.70 2.88
C GLY A 53 21.02 3.18 3.79
N GLY A 54 21.23 4.29 4.50
CA GLY A 54 20.46 4.67 5.65
C GLY A 54 19.35 5.71 5.44
N ARG A 55 19.06 6.18 4.21
CA ARG A 55 18.00 7.19 4.00
C ARG A 55 16.69 6.53 3.59
N VAL A 56 15.78 6.39 4.55
CA VAL A 56 14.48 5.76 4.39
C VAL A 56 13.38 6.81 4.38
N LEU A 57 12.52 6.78 3.36
CA LEU A 57 11.24 7.51 3.33
C LEU A 57 10.11 6.53 3.61
N ASN A 58 9.33 6.80 4.63
CA ASN A 58 8.07 6.11 4.89
C ASN A 58 6.91 6.99 4.41
N ALA A 59 6.46 6.73 3.20
CA ALA A 59 5.47 7.53 2.47
C ALA A 59 4.05 7.05 2.78
N GLY A 60 3.26 7.90 3.42
CA GLY A 60 1.95 7.55 3.99
C GLY A 60 2.10 6.75 5.28
N SER A 61 3.01 7.18 6.16
CA SER A 61 3.48 6.37 7.30
C SER A 61 2.39 6.06 8.34
N GLY A 62 1.36 6.87 8.42
CA GLY A 62 0.36 6.75 9.50
C GLY A 62 0.95 6.79 10.91
N GLY A 63 2.25 7.08 11.03
CA GLY A 63 3.00 7.04 12.29
C GLY A 63 3.65 5.69 12.62
N SER A 64 3.59 4.70 11.72
CA SER A 64 4.22 3.39 11.90
C SER A 64 5.70 3.41 11.51
N ASP A 65 6.55 2.73 12.27
CA ASP A 65 7.96 2.47 11.94
C ASP A 65 8.21 1.03 11.46
N TYR A 66 7.17 0.19 11.47
CA TYR A 66 7.22 -1.23 11.12
C TYR A 66 8.24 -2.04 11.93
N GLY A 67 8.69 -1.55 13.09
CA GLY A 67 9.74 -2.15 13.91
C GLY A 67 11.11 -2.17 13.22
N ILE A 68 11.36 -1.18 12.36
CA ILE A 68 12.64 -0.93 11.71
C ILE A 68 13.40 0.08 12.55
N ASP A 69 14.59 -0.30 13.05
CA ASP A 69 15.38 0.53 13.97
C ASP A 69 16.17 1.65 13.27
N GLU A 70 16.26 1.60 11.92
CA GLU A 70 16.96 2.63 11.15
C GLU A 70 16.19 3.95 11.14
N PRO A 71 16.88 5.10 11.24
CA PRO A 71 16.24 6.40 11.15
C PRO A 71 15.50 6.56 9.83
N MET A 72 14.22 6.99 9.89
CA MET A 72 13.42 7.22 8.69
C MET A 72 12.77 8.60 8.72
N ILE A 73 12.44 9.10 7.54
CA ILE A 73 11.60 10.27 7.35
C ILE A 73 10.18 9.80 7.20
N HIS A 74 9.31 10.20 8.13
CA HIS A 74 7.89 9.90 8.09
C HIS A 74 7.15 10.95 7.28
N MET A 75 6.45 10.54 6.23
CA MET A 75 5.62 11.42 5.43
C MET A 75 4.16 10.99 5.52
N ASP A 76 3.26 11.92 5.76
CA ASP A 76 1.82 11.67 5.72
C ASP A 76 1.08 12.92 5.23
N LEU A 77 -0.11 12.70 4.67
CA LEU A 77 -0.99 13.78 4.22
C LEU A 77 -1.55 14.59 5.40
N THR A 78 -1.70 13.95 6.57
CA THR A 78 -2.25 14.54 7.80
C THR A 78 -1.15 14.84 8.81
N ALA A 79 -1.08 16.10 9.23
CA ALA A 79 -0.08 16.56 10.20
C ALA A 79 -0.15 15.79 11.53
N GLU A 80 -1.36 15.48 12.02
CA GLU A 80 -1.58 14.81 13.30
C GLU A 80 -0.92 13.45 13.40
N ARG A 81 -0.74 12.77 12.27
CA ARG A 81 -0.13 11.44 12.21
C ARG A 81 1.38 11.46 12.40
N VAL A 82 2.01 12.55 11.99
CA VAL A 82 3.48 12.65 11.96
C VAL A 82 4.05 13.77 12.84
N ALA A 83 3.22 14.69 13.35
CA ALA A 83 3.67 15.86 14.11
C ALA A 83 4.52 15.55 15.36
N LYS A 84 4.40 14.35 15.92
CA LYS A 84 5.16 13.91 17.11
C LYS A 84 6.39 13.07 16.75
N LEU A 85 6.59 12.77 15.48
CA LEU A 85 7.69 11.94 15.02
C LEU A 85 8.89 12.81 14.66
N PRO A 86 10.10 12.37 15.00
CA PRO A 86 11.30 13.03 14.50
C PRO A 86 11.36 12.90 12.97
N ASN A 87 11.87 13.93 12.30
CA ASN A 87 12.07 13.93 10.85
C ASN A 87 10.77 13.64 10.07
N SER A 88 9.74 14.43 10.28
CA SER A 88 8.46 14.29 9.60
C SER A 88 8.25 15.32 8.48
N ILE A 89 7.51 14.91 7.44
CA ILE A 89 7.07 15.75 6.33
C ILE A 89 5.55 15.61 6.21
N VAL A 90 4.83 16.74 6.22
CA VAL A 90 3.41 16.76 5.84
C VAL A 90 3.34 16.99 4.34
N GLY A 91 2.76 16.07 3.59
CA GLY A 91 2.72 16.19 2.14
C GLY A 91 2.01 15.02 1.44
N ASP A 92 1.83 15.19 0.14
CA ASP A 92 1.18 14.22 -0.75
C ASP A 92 2.24 13.35 -1.44
N VAL A 93 2.07 12.03 -1.40
CA VAL A 93 2.95 11.05 -2.05
C VAL A 93 2.99 11.19 -3.59
N SER A 94 2.04 11.90 -4.19
CA SER A 94 2.02 12.22 -5.62
C SER A 94 2.85 13.47 -5.97
N ASN A 95 3.34 14.22 -4.98
CA ASN A 95 4.19 15.40 -5.13
C ASN A 95 5.09 15.57 -3.91
N ILE A 96 6.20 14.86 -3.87
CA ILE A 96 7.12 14.79 -2.73
C ILE A 96 8.11 15.95 -2.83
N LEU A 97 8.06 16.89 -1.88
CA LEU A 97 8.87 18.11 -1.88
C LEU A 97 10.29 17.87 -1.36
N VAL A 98 11.03 17.01 -2.05
CA VAL A 98 12.46 16.71 -1.79
C VAL A 98 13.22 16.62 -3.13
N ASP A 99 14.54 16.72 -3.07
CA ASP A 99 15.40 16.60 -4.23
C ASP A 99 15.35 15.19 -4.85
N ASP A 100 15.70 15.09 -6.12
CA ASP A 100 15.84 13.82 -6.83
C ASP A 100 16.92 12.95 -6.18
N SER A 101 16.73 11.64 -6.23
CA SER A 101 17.69 10.66 -5.71
C SER A 101 18.09 10.89 -4.24
N SER A 102 17.12 11.32 -3.41
CA SER A 102 17.33 11.64 -1.99
C SER A 102 17.27 10.42 -1.08
N PHE A 103 16.70 9.29 -1.53
CA PHE A 103 16.44 8.13 -0.68
C PHE A 103 17.04 6.85 -1.25
N ASP A 104 17.43 5.96 -0.33
CA ASP A 104 17.87 4.60 -0.62
C ASP A 104 16.71 3.62 -0.62
N VAL A 105 15.74 3.87 0.28
CA VAL A 105 14.56 3.04 0.47
C VAL A 105 13.32 3.93 0.58
N VAL A 106 12.25 3.54 -0.11
CA VAL A 106 10.90 4.09 0.04
C VAL A 106 9.97 2.97 0.49
N LEU A 107 9.22 3.22 1.55
CA LEU A 107 8.13 2.37 2.02
C LEU A 107 6.80 3.05 1.68
N CYS A 108 5.89 2.33 1.01
CA CYS A 108 4.55 2.82 0.66
C CYS A 108 3.55 1.67 0.83
N VAL A 109 3.18 1.39 2.07
CA VAL A 109 2.34 0.26 2.44
C VAL A 109 1.14 0.70 3.29
N GLY A 110 0.18 -0.18 3.54
CA GLY A 110 -1.08 0.15 4.22
C GLY A 110 -2.08 0.82 3.28
N SER A 111 -2.18 0.32 2.06
CA SER A 111 -3.11 0.77 1.01
C SER A 111 -2.94 2.24 0.59
N VAL A 112 -1.79 2.87 0.90
CA VAL A 112 -1.54 4.29 0.58
C VAL A 112 -1.67 4.56 -0.91
N LEU A 113 -1.16 3.67 -1.77
CA LEU A 113 -1.26 3.80 -3.21
C LEU A 113 -2.72 3.89 -3.68
N ASN A 114 -3.65 3.21 -3.01
CA ASN A 114 -5.07 3.16 -3.37
C ASN A 114 -5.80 4.49 -3.14
N TYR A 115 -5.14 5.44 -2.50
CA TYR A 115 -5.67 6.78 -2.25
C TYR A 115 -5.03 7.87 -3.11
N GLY A 116 -4.09 7.53 -3.98
CA GLY A 116 -3.40 8.44 -4.88
C GLY A 116 -3.57 8.06 -6.35
N ASN A 117 -3.05 8.92 -7.25
CA ASN A 117 -2.90 8.58 -8.66
C ASN A 117 -1.62 7.75 -8.83
N PRO A 118 -1.69 6.46 -9.15
CA PRO A 118 -0.53 5.58 -9.16
C PRO A 118 0.52 5.97 -10.21
N ILE A 119 0.12 6.65 -11.29
CA ILE A 119 1.04 7.16 -12.30
C ILE A 119 1.94 8.23 -11.69
N LEU A 120 1.36 9.17 -10.95
CA LEU A 120 2.12 10.24 -10.29
C LEU A 120 2.93 9.71 -9.13
N VAL A 121 2.34 8.84 -8.30
CA VAL A 121 2.99 8.28 -7.12
C VAL A 121 4.21 7.44 -7.50
N ILE A 122 4.10 6.53 -8.47
CA ILE A 122 5.22 5.68 -8.90
C ILE A 122 6.30 6.51 -9.58
N ARG A 123 5.93 7.55 -10.34
CA ARG A 123 6.88 8.52 -10.91
C ARG A 123 7.65 9.26 -9.81
N GLU A 124 6.98 9.72 -8.77
CA GLU A 124 7.64 10.40 -7.65
C GLU A 124 8.58 9.45 -6.90
N PHE A 125 8.16 8.22 -6.64
CA PHE A 125 9.05 7.23 -6.02
C PHE A 125 10.27 6.95 -6.89
N GLN A 126 10.09 6.87 -8.21
CA GLN A 126 11.21 6.73 -9.13
C GLN A 126 12.14 7.95 -9.06
N ARG A 127 11.60 9.17 -8.98
CA ARG A 127 12.38 10.39 -8.91
C ARG A 127 13.21 10.49 -7.62
N VAL A 128 12.58 10.24 -6.47
CA VAL A 128 13.22 10.42 -5.15
C VAL A 128 14.18 9.28 -4.78
N LEU A 129 14.01 8.08 -5.35
CA LEU A 129 14.93 6.97 -5.13
C LEU A 129 16.23 7.16 -5.92
N ARG A 130 17.36 6.81 -5.31
CA ARG A 130 18.64 6.67 -6.01
C ARG A 130 18.62 5.46 -6.96
N PRO A 131 19.44 5.45 -8.01
CA PRO A 131 19.70 4.22 -8.77
C PRO A 131 20.13 3.08 -7.83
N GLY A 132 19.53 1.90 -7.99
CA GLY A 132 19.69 0.77 -7.07
C GLY A 132 18.87 0.88 -5.78
N GLY A 133 18.08 1.94 -5.60
CA GLY A 133 17.20 2.12 -4.45
C GLY A 133 16.02 1.13 -4.43
N LEU A 134 15.50 0.85 -3.25
CA LEU A 134 14.42 -0.10 -2.99
C LEU A 134 13.09 0.62 -2.79
N LEU A 135 12.04 0.17 -3.47
CA LEU A 135 10.65 0.50 -3.14
C LEU A 135 9.97 -0.76 -2.58
N ILE A 136 9.40 -0.65 -1.38
CA ILE A 136 8.46 -1.64 -0.83
C ILE A 136 7.08 -1.01 -0.87
N MET A 137 6.16 -1.61 -1.62
CA MET A 137 4.81 -1.07 -1.80
C MET A 137 3.73 -2.13 -1.63
N GLU A 138 2.54 -1.69 -1.26
CA GLU A 138 1.35 -2.52 -1.14
C GLU A 138 0.15 -1.81 -1.72
N TYR A 139 -0.79 -2.58 -2.30
CA TYR A 139 -2.05 -2.07 -2.82
C TYR A 139 -3.15 -3.13 -2.84
N GLU A 140 -4.40 -2.66 -2.85
CA GLU A 140 -5.59 -3.47 -3.06
C GLU A 140 -5.87 -3.68 -4.54
N ARG A 141 -6.16 -4.91 -4.90
CA ARG A 141 -6.30 -5.37 -6.29
C ARG A 141 -7.73 -5.25 -6.78
N SER A 142 -7.93 -4.76 -8.01
CA SER A 142 -9.24 -4.66 -8.65
C SER A 142 -9.88 -6.02 -8.94
N SER A 143 -9.07 -7.09 -9.02
CA SER A 143 -9.54 -8.46 -9.24
C SER A 143 -9.93 -9.21 -7.96
N SER A 144 -9.89 -8.52 -6.81
CA SER A 144 -10.31 -9.10 -5.53
C SER A 144 -11.76 -9.61 -5.58
N PRO A 145 -12.07 -10.78 -4.98
CA PRO A 145 -13.43 -11.24 -4.78
C PRO A 145 -14.33 -10.22 -4.10
N ASP A 146 -13.79 -9.41 -3.19
CA ASP A 146 -14.53 -8.37 -2.47
C ASP A 146 -15.21 -7.36 -3.41
N TYR A 147 -14.70 -7.23 -4.63
CA TYR A 147 -15.16 -6.27 -5.63
C TYR A 147 -15.92 -6.88 -6.80
N TRP A 148 -16.18 -8.20 -6.82
CA TRP A 148 -16.86 -8.85 -7.95
C TRP A 148 -18.26 -8.29 -8.24
N SER A 149 -18.94 -7.73 -7.24
CA SER A 149 -20.22 -7.05 -7.43
C SER A 149 -20.11 -5.63 -7.99
N VAL A 150 -18.89 -5.09 -8.07
CA VAL A 150 -18.66 -3.73 -8.55
C VAL A 150 -18.52 -3.73 -10.07
N HIS A 151 -19.24 -2.82 -10.74
CA HIS A 151 -19.10 -2.66 -12.19
C HIS A 151 -17.66 -2.27 -12.54
N GLY A 152 -17.03 -3.03 -13.45
CA GLY A 152 -15.63 -2.83 -13.83
C GLY A 152 -14.62 -3.55 -12.91
N ALA A 153 -15.06 -4.44 -12.02
CA ALA A 153 -14.15 -5.34 -11.31
C ALA A 153 -13.17 -6.00 -12.30
N SER A 154 -11.91 -6.19 -11.87
CA SER A 154 -10.79 -6.65 -12.71
C SER A 154 -10.34 -5.67 -13.81
N ALA A 155 -10.86 -4.45 -13.87
CA ALA A 155 -10.30 -3.41 -14.72
C ALA A 155 -8.91 -2.98 -14.26
N ALA A 156 -8.18 -2.26 -15.13
CA ALA A 156 -6.88 -1.68 -14.77
C ALA A 156 -6.96 -0.78 -13.53
N CYS A 157 -8.11 -0.10 -13.37
CA CYS A 157 -8.39 0.77 -12.23
C CYS A 157 -9.91 0.82 -12.04
N VAL A 158 -10.36 0.64 -10.80
CA VAL A 158 -11.77 0.77 -10.43
C VAL A 158 -11.90 1.47 -9.09
N ARG A 159 -12.87 2.41 -8.98
CA ARG A 159 -13.20 3.04 -7.71
C ARG A 159 -14.19 2.19 -6.95
N VAL A 160 -13.85 1.84 -5.74
CA VAL A 160 -14.65 0.97 -4.87
C VAL A 160 -15.01 1.69 -3.58
N GLU A 161 -16.12 1.31 -2.99
CA GLU A 161 -16.51 1.73 -1.66
C GLU A 161 -16.00 0.73 -0.63
N THR A 162 -15.44 1.23 0.44
CA THR A 162 -14.94 0.44 1.56
C THR A 162 -15.29 1.11 2.89
N PHE A 163 -14.87 0.51 3.99
CA PHE A 163 -15.08 1.06 5.31
C PHE A 163 -13.74 1.28 6.02
N TYR A 164 -13.58 2.43 6.64
CA TYR A 164 -12.53 2.70 7.61
C TYR A 164 -13.19 2.70 9.00
N GLY A 165 -13.00 1.61 9.75
CA GLY A 165 -13.84 1.34 10.91
C GLY A 165 -15.33 1.25 10.50
N ARG A 166 -16.15 2.14 11.02
CA ARG A 166 -17.59 2.23 10.66
C ARG A 166 -17.90 3.29 9.62
N VAL A 167 -16.91 4.03 9.16
CA VAL A 167 -17.10 5.15 8.23
C VAL A 167 -16.91 4.68 6.80
N LYS A 168 -17.93 4.90 5.98
CA LYS A 168 -17.88 4.61 4.54
C LYS A 168 -16.88 5.54 3.85
N THR A 169 -16.04 4.98 3.04
CA THR A 169 -15.02 5.71 2.29
C THR A 169 -14.86 5.10 0.90
N GLN A 170 -14.02 5.71 0.08
CA GLN A 170 -13.73 5.24 -1.28
C GLN A 170 -12.23 5.13 -1.48
N LEU A 171 -11.82 4.15 -2.26
CA LEU A 171 -10.45 3.97 -2.72
C LEU A 171 -10.44 3.53 -4.19
N TRP A 172 -9.25 3.56 -4.79
CA TRP A 172 -9.00 3.01 -6.10
C TRP A 172 -8.34 1.64 -5.96
N ALA A 173 -8.96 0.58 -6.51
CA ALA A 173 -8.32 -0.72 -6.63
C ALA A 173 -7.68 -0.86 -8.01
N TYR A 174 -6.52 -1.51 -8.09
CA TYR A 174 -5.69 -1.54 -9.30
C TYR A 174 -5.48 -2.96 -9.82
N GLY A 175 -5.46 -3.11 -11.15
CA GLY A 175 -5.08 -4.34 -11.83
C GLY A 175 -3.57 -4.59 -11.75
N ASP A 176 -3.17 -5.84 -11.58
CA ASP A 176 -1.76 -6.22 -11.49
C ASP A 176 -0.95 -5.82 -12.74
N GLU A 177 -1.51 -6.06 -13.93
CA GLU A 177 -0.85 -5.71 -15.21
C GLU A 177 -0.65 -4.21 -15.36
N PHE A 178 -1.59 -3.41 -14.87
CA PHE A 178 -1.47 -1.95 -14.90
C PHE A 178 -0.33 -1.46 -14.00
N ILE A 179 -0.25 -1.95 -12.76
CA ILE A 179 0.83 -1.59 -11.84
C ILE A 179 2.18 -2.12 -12.34
N ASP A 180 2.24 -3.37 -12.81
CA ASP A 180 3.48 -3.95 -13.37
C ASP A 180 3.96 -3.17 -14.61
N GLY A 181 3.02 -2.70 -15.45
CA GLY A 181 3.32 -1.83 -16.58
C GLY A 181 3.92 -0.49 -16.16
N LEU A 182 3.35 0.16 -15.15
CA LEU A 182 3.89 1.42 -14.60
C LEU A 182 5.29 1.21 -14.01
N LEU A 183 5.50 0.15 -13.24
CA LEU A 183 6.81 -0.16 -12.68
C LEU A 183 7.86 -0.39 -13.78
N THR A 184 7.48 -1.09 -14.85
CA THR A 184 8.36 -1.34 -16.00
C THR A 184 8.73 -0.04 -16.74
N ILE A 185 7.75 0.83 -17.01
CA ILE A 185 7.96 2.13 -17.67
C ILE A 185 8.90 3.02 -16.84
N HIS A 186 8.80 2.96 -15.51
CA HIS A 186 9.63 3.72 -14.59
C HIS A 186 10.92 2.98 -14.17
N ALA A 187 11.35 1.98 -14.97
CA ALA A 187 12.61 1.25 -14.79
C ALA A 187 12.76 0.59 -13.40
N PHE A 188 11.69 0.02 -12.87
CA PHE A 188 11.75 -0.83 -11.69
C PHE A 188 11.85 -2.31 -12.06
N ARG A 189 12.68 -3.04 -11.32
CA ARG A 189 12.82 -4.50 -11.40
C ARG A 189 12.23 -5.14 -10.15
N LYS A 190 11.34 -6.11 -10.31
CA LYS A 190 10.76 -6.86 -9.19
C LYS A 190 11.80 -7.78 -8.55
N LEU A 191 11.91 -7.70 -7.21
CA LEU A 191 12.76 -8.56 -6.38
C LEU A 191 11.93 -9.61 -5.65
N ALA A 192 10.79 -9.22 -5.07
CA ALA A 192 9.90 -10.10 -4.33
C ALA A 192 8.43 -9.69 -4.49
N GLU A 193 7.54 -10.65 -4.26
CA GLU A 193 6.09 -10.46 -4.27
C GLU A 193 5.43 -11.42 -3.30
N ILE A 194 4.49 -10.91 -2.51
CA ILE A 194 3.51 -11.73 -1.79
C ILE A 194 2.10 -11.20 -2.02
N ARG A 195 1.13 -12.06 -1.74
CA ARG A 195 -0.30 -11.72 -1.74
C ARG A 195 -0.93 -12.22 -0.46
N PHE A 196 -1.99 -11.57 -0.01
CA PHE A 196 -2.72 -11.97 1.19
C PHE A 196 -4.22 -11.71 1.04
N HIS A 197 -5.03 -12.22 1.97
CA HIS A 197 -6.49 -12.24 1.85
C HIS A 197 -6.98 -12.99 0.60
N GLY A 198 -6.62 -14.25 0.44
CA GLY A 198 -7.11 -15.09 -0.66
C GLY A 198 -8.42 -15.78 -0.32
N LEU A 199 -8.39 -16.74 0.58
CA LEU A 199 -9.58 -17.47 1.03
C LEU A 199 -10.51 -16.60 1.87
N SER A 200 -9.96 -15.74 2.71
CA SER A 200 -10.75 -14.83 3.54
C SER A 200 -11.51 -13.81 2.70
N SER A 201 -10.91 -13.29 1.63
CA SER A 201 -11.57 -12.41 0.67
C SER A 201 -12.71 -13.13 -0.07
N LEU A 202 -12.47 -14.36 -0.53
CA LEU A 202 -13.52 -15.19 -1.14
C LEU A 202 -14.67 -15.45 -0.16
N ALA A 203 -14.35 -15.79 1.09
CA ALA A 203 -15.36 -16.02 2.13
C ALA A 203 -16.18 -14.75 2.41
N LEU A 204 -15.53 -13.58 2.46
CA LEU A 204 -16.18 -12.30 2.62
C LEU A 204 -17.13 -12.00 1.45
N ALA A 205 -16.67 -12.19 0.22
CA ALA A 205 -17.46 -11.98 -0.99
C ALA A 205 -18.71 -12.88 -1.05
N LEU A 206 -18.57 -14.14 -0.66
CA LEU A 206 -19.67 -15.11 -0.71
C LEU A 206 -20.68 -14.97 0.44
N THR A 207 -20.25 -14.52 1.60
CA THR A 207 -21.07 -14.53 2.82
C THR A 207 -21.47 -13.14 3.30
N GLY A 208 -20.76 -12.10 2.87
CA GLY A 208 -20.90 -10.74 3.40
C GLY A 208 -20.53 -10.61 4.89
N SER A 209 -19.90 -11.65 5.47
CA SER A 209 -19.62 -11.73 6.92
C SER A 209 -18.13 -11.64 7.23
N PRO A 210 -17.62 -10.52 7.79
CA PRO A 210 -16.25 -10.42 8.25
C PRO A 210 -15.87 -11.49 9.30
N ARG A 211 -16.83 -11.92 10.12
CA ARG A 211 -16.60 -12.99 11.12
C ARG A 211 -16.26 -14.33 10.46
N LEU A 212 -16.98 -14.71 9.41
CA LEU A 212 -16.68 -15.94 8.66
C LEU A 212 -15.39 -15.81 7.88
N ALA A 213 -15.12 -14.66 7.26
CA ALA A 213 -13.86 -14.37 6.59
C ALA A 213 -12.66 -14.53 7.53
N THR A 214 -12.79 -14.09 8.79
CA THR A 214 -11.75 -14.23 9.81
C THR A 214 -11.34 -15.69 10.04
N HIS A 215 -12.27 -16.64 10.00
CA HIS A 215 -11.91 -18.06 10.16
C HIS A 215 -11.08 -18.60 9.00
N CYS A 216 -11.18 -18.01 7.82
CA CYS A 216 -10.40 -18.39 6.64
C CYS A 216 -8.97 -17.83 6.64
N VAL A 217 -8.64 -16.90 7.53
CA VAL A 217 -7.28 -16.30 7.65
C VAL A 217 -6.22 -17.35 7.93
N ILE A 218 -6.55 -18.43 8.67
CA ILE A 218 -5.61 -19.54 8.90
C ILE A 218 -5.22 -20.20 7.58
N GLY A 219 -6.20 -20.40 6.68
CA GLY A 219 -5.94 -20.91 5.34
C GLY A 219 -5.12 -19.93 4.48
N ASP A 220 -5.34 -18.63 4.63
CA ASP A 220 -4.59 -17.61 3.92
C ASP A 220 -3.08 -17.68 4.22
N LYS A 221 -2.70 -17.88 5.47
CA LYS A 221 -1.29 -17.98 5.88
C LYS A 221 -0.54 -19.10 5.14
N ILE A 222 -1.24 -20.14 4.68
CA ILE A 222 -0.64 -21.31 4.05
C ILE A 222 -0.84 -21.28 2.53
N LEU A 223 -2.04 -20.90 2.07
CA LEU A 223 -2.48 -21.18 0.69
C LEU A 223 -2.49 -19.97 -0.23
N THR A 224 -2.55 -18.73 0.28
CA THR A 224 -2.77 -17.54 -0.59
C THR A 224 -1.67 -17.35 -1.64
N ASN A 225 -0.44 -17.77 -1.37
CA ASN A 225 0.64 -17.62 -2.35
C ASN A 225 0.76 -18.81 -3.34
N HIS A 226 -0.15 -19.79 -3.23
CA HIS A 226 -0.23 -20.93 -4.16
C HIS A 226 -1.37 -20.74 -5.16
N TRP A 227 -1.14 -21.14 -6.42
CA TRP A 227 -2.18 -21.16 -7.44
C TRP A 227 -3.22 -22.30 -7.12
N PRO A 228 -4.54 -22.10 -7.26
CA PRO A 228 -5.22 -20.91 -7.79
C PRO A 228 -5.59 -19.84 -6.73
N ILE A 229 -5.36 -20.08 -5.43
CA ILE A 229 -5.78 -19.16 -4.33
C ILE A 229 -5.12 -17.78 -4.48
N ARG A 230 -3.89 -17.75 -4.96
CA ARG A 230 -3.17 -16.50 -5.27
C ARG A 230 -3.96 -15.55 -6.16
N CYS A 231 -4.77 -16.07 -7.08
CA CYS A 231 -5.61 -15.24 -7.97
C CYS A 231 -6.74 -14.52 -7.22
N LEU A 232 -7.16 -15.06 -6.08
CA LEU A 232 -8.25 -14.56 -5.25
C LEU A 232 -7.78 -13.53 -4.21
N ALA A 233 -6.48 -13.31 -4.08
CA ALA A 233 -5.95 -12.40 -3.07
C ALA A 233 -6.42 -10.97 -3.31
N SER A 234 -6.84 -10.26 -2.25
CA SER A 234 -7.24 -8.85 -2.36
C SER A 234 -6.06 -7.89 -2.33
N ASN A 235 -4.99 -8.24 -1.64
CA ASN A 235 -3.83 -7.36 -1.51
C ASN A 235 -2.59 -7.96 -2.15
N ARG A 236 -1.74 -7.08 -2.67
CA ARG A 236 -0.46 -7.43 -3.26
C ARG A 236 0.64 -6.53 -2.70
N MET A 237 1.71 -7.14 -2.17
CA MET A 237 2.94 -6.44 -1.79
C MET A 237 4.06 -6.76 -2.77
N LEU A 238 4.85 -5.75 -3.06
CA LEU A 238 5.99 -5.82 -3.98
C LEU A 238 7.23 -5.18 -3.32
N ALA A 239 8.38 -5.84 -3.47
CA ALA A 239 9.68 -5.22 -3.34
C ALA A 239 10.26 -5.07 -4.74
N VAL A 240 10.59 -3.83 -5.12
CA VAL A 240 11.15 -3.52 -6.44
C VAL A 240 12.37 -2.63 -6.31
N GLU A 241 13.33 -2.79 -7.21
CA GLU A 241 14.56 -2.01 -7.27
C GLU A 241 14.53 -1.06 -8.45
N LYS A 242 14.89 0.20 -8.23
CA LYS A 242 15.11 1.17 -9.31
C LYS A 242 16.38 0.82 -10.06
N LEU A 243 16.27 0.55 -11.36
CA LEU A 243 17.41 0.29 -12.21
C LEU A 243 18.23 1.58 -12.44
N ALA A 244 19.54 1.44 -12.54
CA ALA A 244 20.37 2.52 -13.04
C ALA A 244 20.03 2.77 -14.52
N HIS A 245 19.90 4.04 -14.91
CA HIS A 245 19.83 4.38 -16.33
C HIS A 245 21.14 3.93 -16.98
N GLN A 246 21.04 3.08 -17.99
CA GLN A 246 22.14 2.79 -18.91
C GLN A 246 22.36 3.97 -19.83
#